data_7e92ad18ec7943a8073fb81311bb1fd0
#
_entry.id   7e92ad18ec7943a8073fb81311bb1fd0
#
_cell.length_a   1.000
_cell.length_b   1.000
_cell.length_c   1.000
_cell.angle_alpha   90.00
_cell.angle_beta   90.00
_cell.angle_gamma   90.00
#
_symmetry.space_group_name_H-M   'P 1'
#
loop_
_entity.id
_entity.type
_entity.pdbx_description
1 polymer ?
#
loop_
_entity_poly.entity_id
_entity_poly.type
_entity_poly.pdbx_seq_one_letter_code
_entity_poly.pdbx_strand_id
1 'polypeptide(L)'
;HSNLGDRYRISPTMAAMVKQGVRNFYVKNEDGSFGANPAALALIHKGDSPSTAEQVRSRALTALAVEARMMLDEGVVSTPAEIDLCMLMGAGWPMHLGGILPYLDREGISEAACGQRFHPKAVASLP
;
A
#
# COMPACT_ATOMS: atom_id res chain seq x y z
N HIS A 1 -0.61 -8.90 15.88
CA HIS A 1 -1.17 -7.91 16.82
C HIS A 1 -0.12 -7.27 17.72
N SER A 2 0.80 -8.08 18.28
CA SER A 2 1.74 -7.57 19.30
C SER A 2 2.76 -6.54 18.76
N ASN A 3 3.16 -6.65 17.49
CA ASN A 3 4.22 -5.81 16.91
C ASN A 3 3.69 -4.58 16.15
N LEU A 4 2.44 -4.59 15.70
CA LEU A 4 1.85 -3.50 14.94
C LEU A 4 0.91 -2.62 15.77
N GLY A 5 0.47 -3.10 16.95
CA GLY A 5 -0.40 -2.35 17.86
C GLY A 5 -1.62 -1.74 17.17
N ASP A 6 -1.88 -0.48 17.43
CA ASP A 6 -3.01 0.27 16.87
C ASP A 6 -2.89 0.56 15.36
N ARG A 7 -1.74 0.31 14.76
CA ARG A 7 -1.53 0.45 13.30
C ARG A 7 -2.25 -0.65 12.52
N TYR A 8 -2.48 -1.82 13.15
CA TYR A 8 -3.19 -2.93 12.54
C TYR A 8 -4.69 -2.87 12.79
N ARG A 9 -5.44 -2.57 11.75
CA ARG A 9 -6.91 -2.52 11.80
C ARG A 9 -7.49 -3.46 10.77
N ILE A 10 -8.37 -4.34 11.23
CA ILE A 10 -9.16 -5.18 10.32
C ILE A 10 -10.38 -4.37 9.87
N SER A 11 -10.55 -4.22 8.56
CA SER A 11 -11.76 -3.61 8.01
C SER A 11 -13.01 -4.39 8.43
N PRO A 12 -14.08 -3.73 8.90
CA PRO A 12 -15.37 -4.38 9.19
C PRO A 12 -15.89 -5.19 8.00
N THR A 13 -15.72 -4.70 6.78
CA THR A 13 -16.07 -5.42 5.55
C THR A 13 -15.28 -6.71 5.42
N MET A 14 -13.95 -6.69 5.63
CA MET A 14 -13.13 -7.91 5.56
C MET A 14 -13.51 -8.92 6.64
N ALA A 15 -13.78 -8.47 7.86
CA ALA A 15 -14.25 -9.33 8.94
C ALA A 15 -15.60 -10.00 8.60
N ALA A 16 -16.54 -9.24 8.03
CA ALA A 16 -17.81 -9.76 7.56
C ALA A 16 -17.66 -10.77 6.42
N MET A 17 -16.79 -10.49 5.44
CA MET A 17 -16.47 -11.41 4.34
C MET A 17 -15.94 -12.74 4.87
N VAL A 18 -14.96 -12.70 5.77
CA VAL A 18 -14.39 -13.92 6.39
C VAL A 18 -15.50 -14.72 7.11
N LYS A 19 -16.34 -14.06 7.91
CA LYS A 19 -17.44 -14.70 8.63
C LYS A 19 -18.45 -15.38 7.70
N GLN A 20 -18.68 -14.82 6.50
CA GLN A 20 -19.62 -15.37 5.52
C GLN A 20 -18.96 -16.26 4.45
N GLY A 21 -17.65 -16.54 4.59
CA GLY A 21 -16.93 -17.38 3.64
C GLY A 21 -16.69 -16.74 2.26
N VAL A 22 -16.89 -15.42 2.14
CA VAL A 22 -16.64 -14.67 0.91
C VAL A 22 -15.13 -14.36 0.82
N ARG A 23 -14.46 -14.97 -0.14
CA ARG A 23 -12.98 -14.94 -0.22
C ARG A 23 -12.42 -13.88 -1.16
N ASN A 24 -13.22 -13.41 -2.12
CA ASN A 24 -12.73 -12.57 -3.21
C ASN A 24 -13.63 -11.35 -3.41
N PHE A 25 -13.02 -10.20 -3.68
CA PHE A 25 -13.73 -8.98 -4.10
C PHE A 25 -14.14 -9.01 -5.57
N TYR A 26 -13.46 -9.82 -6.37
CA TYR A 26 -13.74 -9.99 -7.80
C TYR A 26 -13.97 -11.45 -8.12
N VAL A 27 -14.84 -11.70 -9.08
CA VAL A 27 -15.14 -13.04 -9.62
C VAL A 27 -14.96 -13.05 -11.12
N LYS A 28 -14.59 -14.20 -11.64
CA LYS A 28 -14.49 -14.40 -13.08
C LYS A 28 -15.89 -14.66 -13.63
N ASN A 29 -16.30 -13.88 -14.63
CA ASN A 29 -17.55 -14.03 -15.33
C ASN A 29 -17.48 -15.16 -16.37
N GLU A 30 -18.63 -15.58 -16.92
CA GLU A 30 -18.72 -16.63 -17.93
C GLU A 30 -17.97 -16.28 -19.23
N ASP A 31 -17.90 -15.00 -19.58
CA ASP A 31 -17.15 -14.47 -20.73
C ASP A 31 -15.63 -14.39 -20.52
N GLY A 32 -15.15 -14.79 -19.33
CA GLY A 32 -13.74 -14.74 -18.94
C GLY A 32 -13.27 -13.42 -18.35
N SER A 33 -14.08 -12.36 -18.36
CA SER A 33 -13.79 -11.08 -17.71
C SER A 33 -13.86 -11.20 -16.19
N PHE A 34 -13.32 -10.20 -15.49
CA PHE A 34 -13.46 -10.09 -14.04
C PHE A 34 -14.45 -8.99 -13.68
N GLY A 35 -15.44 -9.34 -12.86
CA GLY A 35 -16.42 -8.43 -12.32
C GLY A 35 -16.37 -8.35 -10.80
N ALA A 36 -16.98 -7.32 -10.23
CA ALA A 36 -17.12 -7.21 -8.78
C ALA A 36 -18.02 -8.34 -8.24
N ASN A 37 -17.58 -8.97 -7.14
CA ASN A 37 -18.34 -10.03 -6.50
C ASN A 37 -19.59 -9.45 -5.82
N PRO A 38 -20.82 -9.81 -6.23
CA PRO A 38 -22.04 -9.28 -5.62
C PRO A 38 -22.14 -9.59 -4.12
N ALA A 39 -21.67 -10.77 -3.68
CA ALA A 39 -21.66 -11.13 -2.28
C ALA A 39 -20.69 -10.26 -1.46
N ALA A 40 -19.54 -9.87 -2.03
CA ALA A 40 -18.64 -8.92 -1.39
C ALA A 40 -19.24 -7.51 -1.37
N LEU A 41 -19.86 -7.06 -2.46
CA LEU A 41 -20.49 -5.74 -2.55
C LEU A 41 -21.60 -5.56 -1.50
N ALA A 42 -22.38 -6.61 -1.22
CA ALA A 42 -23.43 -6.58 -0.20
C ALA A 42 -22.89 -6.38 1.23
N LEU A 43 -21.60 -6.68 1.46
CA LEU A 43 -20.95 -6.56 2.76
C LEU A 43 -20.14 -5.26 2.91
N ILE A 44 -20.03 -4.47 1.85
CA ILE A 44 -19.27 -3.21 1.91
C ILE A 44 -20.04 -2.20 2.76
N HIS A 45 -19.42 -1.77 3.86
CA HIS A 45 -19.89 -0.63 4.61
C HIS A 45 -19.51 0.67 3.86
N LYS A 46 -20.52 1.28 3.26
CA LYS A 46 -20.35 2.57 2.60
C LYS A 46 -20.40 3.66 3.65
N GLY A 47 -19.37 4.50 3.71
CA GLY A 47 -19.39 5.74 4.50
C GLY A 47 -20.22 6.82 3.79
N ASP A 48 -20.52 7.88 4.52
CA ASP A 48 -21.31 9.02 4.01
C ASP A 48 -20.57 9.85 2.95
N SER A 49 -19.24 9.74 2.94
CA SER A 49 -18.36 10.45 1.99
C SER A 49 -17.35 9.49 1.39
N PRO A 50 -17.59 8.95 0.20
CA PRO A 50 -16.63 8.07 -0.45
C PRO A 50 -15.35 8.84 -0.79
N SER A 51 -14.19 8.23 -0.48
CA SER A 51 -12.89 8.78 -0.85
C SER A 51 -12.70 8.75 -2.37
N THR A 52 -12.08 9.79 -2.91
CA THR A 52 -11.65 9.79 -4.32
C THR A 52 -10.48 8.82 -4.51
N ALA A 53 -10.24 8.40 -5.76
CA ALA A 53 -9.09 7.55 -6.09
C ALA A 53 -7.75 8.20 -5.68
N GLU A 54 -7.63 9.53 -5.84
CA GLU A 54 -6.43 10.26 -5.43
C GLU A 54 -6.25 10.27 -3.90
N GLN A 55 -7.32 10.45 -3.14
CA GLN A 55 -7.26 10.38 -1.67
C GLN A 55 -6.84 8.98 -1.20
N VAL A 56 -7.36 7.93 -1.84
CA VAL A 56 -6.97 6.54 -1.52
C VAL A 56 -5.50 6.31 -1.85
N ARG A 57 -5.05 6.74 -3.04
CA ARG A 57 -3.66 6.64 -3.47
C ARG A 57 -2.72 7.39 -2.51
N SER A 58 -3.02 8.64 -2.20
CA SER A 58 -2.22 9.46 -1.28
C SER A 58 -2.09 8.81 0.09
N ARG A 59 -3.19 8.33 0.67
CA ARG A 59 -3.17 7.62 1.96
C ARG A 59 -2.32 6.36 1.92
N ALA A 60 -2.43 5.57 0.86
CA ALA A 60 -1.66 4.33 0.71
C ALA A 60 -0.15 4.62 0.62
N LEU A 61 0.24 5.59 -0.21
CA LEU A 61 1.65 5.95 -0.39
C LEU A 61 2.24 6.61 0.87
N THR A 62 1.46 7.44 1.57
CA THR A 62 1.88 8.00 2.87
C THR A 62 2.10 6.90 3.90
N ALA A 63 1.20 5.92 4.00
CA ALA A 63 1.36 4.80 4.91
C ALA A 63 2.62 3.98 4.59
N LEU A 64 2.89 3.72 3.31
CA LEU A 64 4.11 3.04 2.88
C LEU A 64 5.38 3.81 3.26
N ALA A 65 5.38 5.15 3.08
CA ALA A 65 6.52 5.98 3.49
C ALA A 65 6.77 5.91 5.01
N VAL A 66 5.72 6.02 5.80
CA VAL A 66 5.82 5.95 7.27
C VAL A 66 6.34 4.58 7.73
N GLU A 67 5.79 3.49 7.21
CA GLU A 67 6.25 2.13 7.56
C GLU A 67 7.71 1.89 7.13
N ALA A 68 8.09 2.32 5.94
CA ALA A 68 9.48 2.21 5.46
C ALA A 68 10.45 2.98 6.38
N ARG A 69 10.07 4.18 6.83
CA ARG A 69 10.87 4.96 7.77
C ARG A 69 11.02 4.24 9.11
N MET A 70 9.93 3.70 9.64
CA MET A 70 9.95 2.96 10.90
C MET A 70 10.84 1.71 10.82
N MET A 71 10.78 0.97 9.70
CA MET A 71 11.64 -0.20 9.49
C MET A 71 13.13 0.15 9.52
N LEU A 72 13.50 1.31 8.96
CA LEU A 72 14.88 1.81 9.00
C LEU A 72 15.27 2.28 10.40
N ASP A 73 14.40 3.04 11.07
CA ASP A 73 14.67 3.61 12.39
C ASP A 73 14.74 2.52 13.48
N GLU A 74 13.95 1.46 13.34
CA GLU A 74 13.95 0.28 14.23
C GLU A 74 15.06 -0.72 13.88
N GLY A 75 15.80 -0.52 12.80
CA GLY A 75 16.87 -1.41 12.35
C GLY A 75 16.39 -2.76 11.82
N VAL A 76 15.12 -2.86 11.38
CA VAL A 76 14.56 -4.06 10.73
C VAL A 76 15.26 -4.30 9.40
N VAL A 77 15.62 -3.24 8.70
CA VAL A 77 16.47 -3.21 7.52
C VAL A 77 17.59 -2.20 7.71
N SER A 78 18.71 -2.42 7.05
CA SER A 78 19.90 -1.57 7.23
C SER A 78 19.93 -0.39 6.26
N THR A 79 19.31 -0.54 5.09
CA THR A 79 19.37 0.47 4.02
C THR A 79 18.04 0.60 3.29
N PRO A 80 17.75 1.79 2.73
CA PRO A 80 16.60 1.98 1.85
C PRO A 80 16.59 1.05 0.63
N ALA A 81 17.76 0.73 0.07
CA ALA A 81 17.89 -0.16 -1.08
C ALA A 81 17.38 -1.59 -0.80
N GLU A 82 17.47 -2.07 0.42
CA GLU A 82 16.91 -3.38 0.82
C GLU A 82 15.39 -3.39 0.72
N ILE A 83 14.72 -2.30 1.14
CA ILE A 83 13.27 -2.15 0.98
C ILE A 83 12.90 -2.13 -0.51
N ASP A 84 13.64 -1.35 -1.32
CA ASP A 84 13.39 -1.27 -2.76
C ASP A 84 13.50 -2.64 -3.43
N LEU A 85 14.55 -3.39 -3.09
CA LEU A 85 14.76 -4.74 -3.63
C LEU A 85 13.62 -5.69 -3.21
N CYS A 86 13.24 -5.69 -1.95
CA CYS A 86 12.13 -6.51 -1.46
C CYS A 86 10.80 -6.17 -2.14
N MET A 87 10.52 -4.90 -2.36
CA MET A 87 9.30 -4.45 -3.02
C MET A 87 9.27 -4.82 -4.50
N LEU A 88 10.40 -4.69 -5.20
CA LEU A 88 10.52 -5.07 -6.61
C LEU A 88 10.39 -6.60 -6.80
N MET A 89 11.10 -7.38 -5.99
CA MET A 89 11.19 -8.83 -6.18
C MET A 89 10.08 -9.60 -5.47
N GLY A 90 9.58 -9.11 -4.35
CA GLY A 90 8.62 -9.82 -3.51
C GLY A 90 7.18 -9.31 -3.63
N ALA A 91 6.99 -8.00 -3.66
CA ALA A 91 5.66 -7.39 -3.66
C ALA A 91 5.15 -7.01 -5.06
N GLY A 92 5.96 -7.19 -6.11
CA GLY A 92 5.56 -6.88 -7.49
C GLY A 92 5.45 -5.38 -7.78
N TRP A 93 6.25 -4.56 -7.10
CA TRP A 93 6.33 -3.13 -7.42
C TRP A 93 6.78 -2.94 -8.87
N PRO A 94 6.13 -2.04 -9.65
CA PRO A 94 6.43 -1.88 -11.07
C PRO A 94 7.87 -1.43 -11.33
N MET A 95 8.67 -2.26 -11.99
CA MET A 95 10.09 -2.00 -12.25
C MET A 95 10.33 -0.71 -13.03
N HIS A 96 9.41 -0.32 -13.92
CA HIS A 96 9.52 0.92 -14.70
C HIS A 96 9.38 2.20 -13.86
N LEU A 97 8.91 2.10 -12.63
CA LEU A 97 8.86 3.22 -11.69
C LEU A 97 10.13 3.35 -10.85
N GLY A 98 11.09 2.43 -11.01
CA GLY A 98 12.26 2.31 -10.16
C GLY A 98 11.90 1.69 -8.81
N GLY A 99 12.74 1.87 -7.79
CA GLY A 99 12.41 1.46 -6.41
C GLY A 99 11.22 2.23 -5.86
N ILE A 100 10.54 1.66 -4.88
CA ILE A 100 9.40 2.32 -4.23
C ILE A 100 9.84 3.59 -3.49
N LEU A 101 10.97 3.57 -2.80
CA LEU A 101 11.45 4.71 -2.03
C LEU A 101 11.94 5.87 -2.92
N PRO A 102 12.71 5.64 -4.01
CA PRO A 102 12.98 6.68 -4.99
C PRO A 102 11.71 7.26 -5.61
N TYR A 103 10.69 6.44 -5.84
CA TYR A 103 9.39 6.91 -6.32
C TYR A 103 8.72 7.85 -5.31
N LEU A 104 8.63 7.45 -4.03
CA LEU A 104 8.08 8.29 -2.96
C LEU A 104 8.86 9.60 -2.78
N ASP A 105 10.16 9.55 -2.99
CA ASP A 105 11.05 10.73 -2.95
C ASP A 105 10.77 11.71 -4.10
N ARG A 106 10.54 11.21 -5.32
CA ARG A 106 10.20 12.06 -6.48
C ARG A 106 8.84 12.73 -6.35
N GLU A 107 7.87 11.99 -5.83
CA GLU A 107 6.52 12.48 -5.59
C GLU A 107 6.44 13.44 -4.37
N GLY A 108 7.55 13.66 -3.65
CA GLY A 108 7.59 14.50 -2.45
C GLY A 108 6.89 13.90 -1.22
N ILE A 109 6.43 12.65 -1.31
CA ILE A 109 5.68 11.98 -0.26
C ILE A 109 6.57 11.69 0.94
N SER A 110 7.84 11.30 0.71
CA SER A 110 8.81 11.03 1.78
C SER A 110 9.04 12.26 2.66
N GLU A 111 9.25 13.42 2.07
CA GLU A 111 9.46 14.67 2.80
C GLU A 111 8.18 15.10 3.52
N ALA A 112 7.03 14.99 2.88
CA ALA A 112 5.75 15.35 3.48
C ALA A 112 5.35 14.45 4.66
N ALA A 113 5.61 13.13 4.57
CA ALA A 113 5.20 12.15 5.57
C ALA A 113 6.24 11.95 6.68
N CYS A 114 7.53 12.04 6.36
CA CYS A 114 8.64 11.65 7.24
C CYS A 114 9.64 12.80 7.51
N GLY A 115 9.45 13.98 6.91
CA GLY A 115 10.33 15.13 7.07
C GLY A 115 11.67 15.02 6.33
N GLN A 116 11.94 13.92 5.64
CA GLN A 116 13.20 13.67 4.92
C GLN A 116 13.03 12.65 3.80
N ARG A 117 13.96 12.68 2.85
CA ARG A 117 14.05 11.70 1.77
C ARG A 117 14.67 10.39 2.27
N PHE A 118 14.43 9.33 1.54
CA PHE A 118 15.08 8.03 1.75
C PHE A 118 16.42 7.94 1.04
N HIS A 119 16.50 8.50 -0.18
CA HIS A 119 17.70 8.47 -1.01
C HIS A 119 18.21 9.87 -1.35
N PRO A 120 19.50 10.03 -1.66
CA PRO A 120 20.03 11.24 -2.26
C PRO A 120 19.29 11.60 -3.56
N LYS A 121 19.21 12.89 -3.88
CA LYS A 121 18.47 13.38 -5.07
C LYS A 121 18.90 12.70 -6.37
N ALA A 122 20.17 12.38 -6.50
CA ALA A 122 20.69 11.70 -7.69
C ALA A 122 20.13 10.30 -7.92
N VAL A 123 19.78 9.58 -6.85
CA VAL A 123 19.17 8.23 -6.94
C VAL A 123 17.69 8.32 -7.32
N ALA A 124 17.01 9.35 -6.87
CA ALA A 124 15.58 9.51 -7.12
C ALA A 124 15.26 10.11 -8.51
N SER A 125 16.27 10.62 -9.23
CA SER A 125 16.10 11.10 -10.60
C SER A 125 16.10 9.92 -11.57
N LEU A 126 14.96 9.65 -12.20
CA LEU A 126 14.93 8.86 -13.43
C LEU A 126 15.42 9.75 -14.56
N PRO A 127 16.13 9.17 -15.55
CA PRO A 127 16.54 9.91 -16.74
C PRO A 127 15.34 10.39 -17.53
#